data_3f40a2e6aa566b1f52cefa02cf8a19c6
#
_entry.id   3f40a2e6aa566b1f52cefa02cf8a19c6
#
_cell.length_a   1.000
_cell.length_b   1.000
_cell.length_c   1.000
_cell.angle_alpha   90.00
_cell.angle_beta   90.00
_cell.angle_gamma   90.00
#
_symmetry.space_group_name_H-M   'P 1'
#
loop_
_entity.id
_entity.type
_entity.pdbx_description
1 polymer ?
#
loop_
_entity_poly.entity_id
_entity_poly.type
_entity_poly.pdbx_seq_one_letter_code
_entity_poly.pdbx_strand_id
1 'polypeptide(L)'
;MRYGYWLPVFGGWLRNVQDERMQASWDYVKRLAQRSEDIGYDITLVAELLLNDIKGIEAPSLDAWSTAAALAAVTQRLELMVAVRPSFHPPAILAKQAANIDRISNGRLALNVVSAWWKDEARRYGAAFDEHDDRYARTSEWLDVIDGAWRRPTLDYSGQYYRAEDLVLEPKPVATAARHDRPRPTIYAGGESEAAKSLIARKCDAYVMHGDPPERIAPKIADLRRRRDEASELLRRETGEELSPLSFGVAGYTIVRDTPEEAAREVTRITNVLPGSPGYRNYQDWIANTKLEQRVSLEDYSVSNRGLRAGLIGTADQVAEQVGRFAEAGVDLLLLQCSPQLEEMERFAAEVIGADHGVLA
;
A
#
# COMPACT_ATOMS: atom_id res chain seq x y z
N MET A 1 15.13 5.27 7.44
CA MET A 1 14.16 4.35 6.79
C MET A 1 12.90 4.28 7.64
N ARG A 2 11.70 4.30 7.04
CA ARG A 2 10.44 3.97 7.70
C ARG A 2 10.11 2.50 7.47
N TYR A 3 9.52 1.86 8.46
CA TYR A 3 9.11 0.47 8.39
C TYR A 3 7.61 0.32 8.50
N GLY A 4 7.03 -0.30 7.51
CA GLY A 4 5.61 -0.60 7.48
C GLY A 4 5.35 -2.07 7.20
N TYR A 5 4.09 -2.47 7.29
CA TYR A 5 3.67 -3.83 6.99
C TYR A 5 2.26 -3.86 6.40
N TRP A 6 1.96 -4.94 5.70
CA TRP A 6 0.61 -5.21 5.24
C TRP A 6 -0.18 -5.88 6.36
N LEU A 7 -1.32 -5.30 6.70
CA LEU A 7 -2.23 -5.89 7.70
C LEU A 7 -2.86 -7.16 7.12
N PRO A 8 -2.80 -8.32 7.80
CA PRO A 8 -3.24 -9.60 7.24
C PRO A 8 -4.77 -9.77 7.31
N VAL A 9 -5.50 -8.88 6.66
CA VAL A 9 -6.97 -8.87 6.58
C VAL A 9 -7.55 -10.11 5.88
N PHE A 10 -6.70 -10.89 5.22
CA PHE A 10 -7.03 -12.13 4.49
C PHE A 10 -6.67 -13.41 5.27
N GLY A 11 -6.11 -13.30 6.47
CA GLY A 11 -5.65 -14.44 7.25
C GLY A 11 -4.40 -15.12 6.72
N GLY A 12 -3.54 -14.39 6.00
CA GLY A 12 -2.26 -14.85 5.49
C GLY A 12 -1.82 -14.21 4.18
N TRP A 13 -0.61 -14.55 3.73
CA TRP A 13 0.02 -14.03 2.53
C TRP A 13 0.46 -15.10 1.53
N LEU A 14 0.54 -16.36 2.00
CA LEU A 14 1.08 -17.47 1.25
C LEU A 14 -0.05 -18.29 0.64
N ARG A 15 -0.09 -18.36 -0.69
CA ARG A 15 -1.18 -19.04 -1.43
C ARG A 15 -1.13 -20.57 -1.30
N ASN A 16 0.02 -21.11 -0.99
CA ASN A 16 0.31 -22.55 -0.88
C ASN A 16 0.49 -23.04 0.57
N VAL A 17 0.39 -22.18 1.56
CA VAL A 17 0.36 -22.53 2.98
C VAL A 17 -1.04 -22.29 3.50
N GLN A 18 -1.77 -23.34 3.89
CA GLN A 18 -3.17 -23.19 4.33
C GLN A 18 -3.28 -22.48 5.68
N ASP A 19 -2.52 -22.95 6.65
CA ASP A 19 -2.51 -22.36 8.00
C ASP A 19 -1.18 -21.64 8.24
N GLU A 20 -1.23 -20.32 8.25
CA GLU A 20 -0.12 -19.45 8.58
C GLU A 20 -0.19 -18.95 10.04
N ARG A 21 -1.07 -19.51 10.87
CA ARG A 21 -1.36 -19.06 12.23
C ARG A 21 -1.81 -17.59 12.32
N MET A 22 -2.37 -17.10 11.23
CA MET A 22 -2.97 -15.77 11.12
C MET A 22 -4.47 -15.90 10.87
N GLN A 23 -5.26 -15.12 11.58
CA GLN A 23 -6.72 -15.15 11.43
C GLN A 23 -7.20 -13.84 10.79
N ALA A 24 -8.08 -13.93 9.80
CA ALA A 24 -8.83 -12.78 9.30
C ALA A 24 -9.91 -12.41 10.34
N SER A 25 -9.49 -11.87 11.49
CA SER A 25 -10.36 -11.50 12.60
C SER A 25 -9.95 -10.18 13.21
N TRP A 26 -10.93 -9.45 13.76
CA TRP A 26 -10.68 -8.18 14.44
C TRP A 26 -9.68 -8.34 15.60
N ASP A 27 -9.82 -9.36 16.41
CA ASP A 27 -8.96 -9.57 17.57
C ASP A 27 -7.48 -9.77 17.18
N TYR A 28 -7.23 -10.48 16.07
CA TYR A 28 -5.88 -10.69 15.57
C TYR A 28 -5.27 -9.39 15.03
N VAL A 29 -5.97 -8.68 14.13
CA VAL A 29 -5.43 -7.46 13.50
C VAL A 29 -5.30 -6.31 14.50
N LYS A 30 -6.19 -6.22 15.48
CA LYS A 30 -6.07 -5.26 16.59
C LYS A 30 -4.79 -5.50 17.40
N ARG A 31 -4.60 -6.74 17.86
CA ARG A 31 -3.41 -7.11 18.66
C ARG A 31 -2.12 -6.85 17.87
N LEU A 32 -2.11 -7.23 16.60
CA LEU A 32 -0.97 -7.01 15.72
C LEU A 32 -0.65 -5.51 15.57
N ALA A 33 -1.67 -4.67 15.30
CA ALA A 33 -1.48 -3.24 15.13
C ALA A 33 -0.98 -2.56 16.41
N GLN A 34 -1.52 -2.90 17.56
CA GLN A 34 -1.05 -2.37 18.85
C GLN A 34 0.38 -2.81 19.13
N ARG A 35 0.70 -4.10 18.93
CA ARG A 35 2.05 -4.60 19.13
C ARG A 35 3.06 -3.99 18.15
N SER A 36 2.67 -3.75 16.91
CA SER A 36 3.56 -3.12 15.92
C SER A 36 4.02 -1.71 16.33
N GLU A 37 3.16 -0.93 16.97
CA GLU A 37 3.54 0.38 17.54
C GLU A 37 4.63 0.25 18.63
N ASP A 38 4.53 -0.79 19.46
CA ASP A 38 5.46 -1.00 20.57
C ASP A 38 6.86 -1.40 20.09
N ILE A 39 6.92 -2.14 18.99
CA ILE A 39 8.17 -2.68 18.44
C ILE A 39 8.79 -1.85 17.31
N GLY A 40 8.24 -0.65 17.04
CA GLY A 40 8.90 0.34 16.20
C GLY A 40 8.44 0.40 14.73
N TYR A 41 7.29 -0.17 14.37
CA TYR A 41 6.72 0.05 13.04
C TYR A 41 5.99 1.40 12.96
N ASP A 42 6.13 2.07 11.81
CA ASP A 42 5.61 3.42 11.55
C ASP A 42 4.22 3.42 10.91
N ILE A 43 3.90 2.40 10.09
CA ILE A 43 2.73 2.41 9.22
C ILE A 43 2.22 1.01 8.95
N THR A 44 0.90 0.85 8.84
CA THR A 44 0.28 -0.37 8.32
C THR A 44 -0.53 -0.09 7.06
N LEU A 45 -0.41 -0.97 6.06
CA LEU A 45 -1.27 -0.95 4.88
C LEU A 45 -2.44 -1.91 5.07
N VAL A 46 -3.65 -1.36 5.16
CA VAL A 46 -4.90 -2.12 5.16
C VAL A 46 -5.32 -2.33 3.72
N ALA A 47 -5.10 -3.54 3.20
CA ALA A 47 -5.45 -3.88 1.83
C ALA A 47 -6.97 -3.95 1.64
N GLU A 48 -7.45 -3.50 0.47
CA GLU A 48 -8.87 -3.56 0.11
C GLU A 48 -9.10 -4.59 -0.98
N LEU A 49 -9.64 -5.74 -0.58
CA LEU A 49 -10.33 -6.69 -1.44
C LEU A 49 -11.56 -7.21 -0.69
N LEU A 50 -12.68 -7.26 -1.38
CA LEU A 50 -13.96 -7.72 -0.81
C LEU A 50 -14.04 -9.25 -0.80
N LEU A 51 -13.21 -9.90 -1.61
CA LEU A 51 -13.03 -11.34 -1.67
C LEU A 51 -11.58 -11.69 -1.32
N ASN A 52 -11.39 -12.88 -0.79
CA ASN A 52 -10.06 -13.35 -0.44
C ASN A 52 -9.38 -13.98 -1.67
N ASP A 53 -8.38 -13.29 -2.22
CA ASP A 53 -7.62 -13.77 -3.38
C ASP A 53 -6.43 -14.68 -2.99
N ILE A 54 -6.12 -14.77 -1.70
CA ILE A 54 -5.01 -15.58 -1.17
C ILE A 54 -5.46 -17.02 -0.85
N LYS A 55 -6.55 -17.15 -0.08
CA LYS A 55 -7.04 -18.42 0.45
C LYS A 55 -8.26 -18.95 -0.31
N GLY A 56 -8.76 -18.18 -1.28
CA GLY A 56 -9.95 -18.49 -2.06
C GLY A 56 -11.15 -17.63 -1.69
N ILE A 57 -12.05 -17.41 -2.63
CA ILE A 57 -13.18 -16.47 -2.51
C ILE A 57 -14.17 -16.78 -1.39
N GLU A 58 -14.17 -18.00 -0.89
CA GLU A 58 -15.00 -18.45 0.25
C GLU A 58 -14.33 -18.21 1.61
N ALA A 59 -13.04 -17.87 1.62
CA ALA A 59 -12.33 -17.57 2.85
C ALA A 59 -12.65 -16.14 3.33
N PRO A 60 -12.58 -15.88 4.64
CA PRO A 60 -12.89 -14.56 5.17
C PRO A 60 -11.90 -13.49 4.67
N SER A 61 -12.44 -12.29 4.46
CA SER A 61 -11.70 -11.06 4.19
C SER A 61 -12.32 -9.94 5.04
N LEU A 62 -11.52 -9.18 5.77
CA LEU A 62 -12.01 -8.05 6.54
C LEU A 62 -12.18 -6.83 5.64
N ASP A 63 -13.26 -6.07 5.83
CA ASP A 63 -13.45 -4.79 5.15
C ASP A 63 -12.39 -3.77 5.59
N ALA A 64 -11.74 -3.13 4.62
CA ALA A 64 -10.62 -2.25 4.88
C ALA A 64 -11.01 -0.97 5.64
N TRP A 65 -12.13 -0.35 5.28
CA TRP A 65 -12.51 0.96 5.79
C TRP A 65 -13.08 0.90 7.21
N SER A 66 -13.91 -0.10 7.50
CA SER A 66 -14.40 -0.34 8.86
C SER A 66 -13.27 -0.82 9.79
N THR A 67 -12.36 -1.65 9.28
CA THR A 67 -11.15 -2.06 10.04
C THR A 67 -10.27 -0.86 10.36
N ALA A 68 -10.02 0.02 9.39
CA ALA A 68 -9.21 1.22 9.60
C ALA A 68 -9.84 2.19 10.61
N ALA A 69 -11.16 2.38 10.57
CA ALA A 69 -11.87 3.21 11.56
C ALA A 69 -11.71 2.65 12.98
N ALA A 70 -11.83 1.33 13.13
CA ALA A 70 -11.63 0.66 14.43
C ALA A 70 -10.16 0.75 14.90
N LEU A 71 -9.18 0.55 14.01
CA LEU A 71 -7.76 0.70 14.32
C LEU A 71 -7.40 2.14 14.70
N ALA A 72 -7.98 3.14 14.05
CA ALA A 72 -7.79 4.55 14.37
C ALA A 72 -8.10 4.86 15.85
N ALA A 73 -9.11 4.18 16.42
CA ALA A 73 -9.54 4.37 17.81
C ALA A 73 -8.69 3.62 18.84
N VAL A 74 -7.93 2.59 18.43
CA VAL A 74 -7.19 1.71 19.37
C VAL A 74 -5.67 1.78 19.22
N THR A 75 -5.16 2.59 18.30
CA THR A 75 -3.74 2.87 18.08
C THR A 75 -3.43 4.34 18.34
N GLN A 76 -2.16 4.69 18.59
CA GLN A 76 -1.77 6.05 18.99
C GLN A 76 -0.78 6.72 18.01
N ARG A 77 0.15 5.97 17.42
CA ARG A 77 1.22 6.48 16.57
C ARG A 77 1.21 5.92 15.15
N LEU A 78 0.74 4.69 15.00
CA LEU A 78 0.76 3.96 13.73
C LEU A 78 -0.01 4.72 12.65
N GLU A 79 0.64 5.05 11.53
CA GLU A 79 -0.03 5.58 10.33
C GLU A 79 -0.88 4.48 9.70
N LEU A 80 -2.09 4.82 9.33
CA LEU A 80 -3.07 3.90 8.75
C LEU A 80 -3.20 4.19 7.26
N MET A 81 -2.43 3.48 6.44
CA MET A 81 -2.54 3.55 4.98
C MET A 81 -3.66 2.61 4.54
N VAL A 82 -4.77 3.16 4.07
CA VAL A 82 -5.93 2.37 3.66
C VAL A 82 -5.99 2.31 2.14
N ALA A 83 -6.00 1.09 1.60
CA ALA A 83 -6.21 0.92 0.17
C ALA A 83 -7.63 1.37 -0.21
N VAL A 84 -7.73 1.99 -1.38
CA VAL A 84 -8.99 2.45 -1.94
C VAL A 84 -9.01 2.26 -3.45
N ARG A 85 -10.13 1.73 -3.94
CA ARG A 85 -10.35 1.53 -5.37
C ARG A 85 -11.47 2.48 -5.84
N PRO A 86 -11.15 3.53 -6.60
CA PRO A 86 -12.09 4.58 -7.00
C PRO A 86 -13.40 4.10 -7.62
N SER A 87 -13.39 2.97 -8.35
CA SER A 87 -14.61 2.40 -8.94
C SER A 87 -15.60 1.81 -7.92
N PHE A 88 -15.16 1.56 -6.68
CA PHE A 88 -16.00 1.02 -5.60
C PHE A 88 -16.52 2.11 -4.66
N HIS A 89 -15.98 3.32 -4.73
CA HIS A 89 -16.27 4.40 -3.78
C HIS A 89 -16.64 5.71 -4.49
N PRO A 90 -17.87 6.24 -4.33
CA PRO A 90 -18.18 7.61 -4.73
C PRO A 90 -17.24 8.60 -4.00
N PRO A 91 -16.56 9.51 -4.73
CA PRO A 91 -15.47 10.31 -4.15
C PRO A 91 -15.90 11.21 -2.99
N ALA A 92 -17.04 11.90 -3.10
CA ALA A 92 -17.52 12.79 -2.04
C ALA A 92 -17.89 12.03 -0.75
N ILE A 93 -18.44 10.82 -0.88
CA ILE A 93 -18.77 9.96 0.27
C ILE A 93 -17.49 9.48 0.94
N LEU A 94 -16.54 8.99 0.15
CA LEU A 94 -15.27 8.54 0.70
C LEU A 94 -14.47 9.69 1.32
N ALA A 95 -14.46 10.87 0.72
CA ALA A 95 -13.81 12.04 1.30
C ALA A 95 -14.35 12.34 2.70
N LYS A 96 -15.67 12.20 2.91
CA LYS A 96 -16.31 12.36 4.22
C LYS A 96 -15.90 11.29 5.23
N GLN A 97 -15.90 10.03 4.82
CA GLN A 97 -15.47 8.89 5.65
C GLN A 97 -14.00 9.02 6.05
N ALA A 98 -13.14 9.32 5.08
CA ALA A 98 -11.71 9.50 5.29
C ALA A 98 -11.42 10.67 6.24
N ALA A 99 -12.08 11.82 6.07
CA ALA A 99 -11.92 12.95 6.98
C ALA A 99 -12.31 12.58 8.43
N ASN A 100 -13.37 11.78 8.61
CA ASN A 100 -13.78 11.33 9.94
C ASN A 100 -12.76 10.36 10.56
N ILE A 101 -12.27 9.38 9.80
CA ILE A 101 -11.23 8.44 10.27
C ILE A 101 -9.92 9.19 10.59
N ASP A 102 -9.57 10.18 9.76
CA ASP A 102 -8.41 11.04 10.00
C ASP A 102 -8.51 11.80 11.33
N ARG A 103 -9.70 12.29 11.67
CA ARG A 103 -9.96 12.93 12.96
C ARG A 103 -9.93 11.97 14.14
N ILE A 104 -10.52 10.77 14.00
CA ILE A 104 -10.46 9.72 15.02
C ILE A 104 -9.00 9.36 15.32
N SER A 105 -8.18 9.23 14.28
CA SER A 105 -6.77 8.90 14.38
C SER A 105 -5.86 10.08 14.74
N ASN A 106 -6.39 11.30 14.87
CA ASN A 106 -5.60 12.53 15.04
C ASN A 106 -4.57 12.75 13.93
N GLY A 107 -4.99 12.62 12.67
CA GLY A 107 -4.18 12.92 11.50
C GLY A 107 -3.24 11.79 11.05
N ARG A 108 -3.53 10.53 11.37
CA ARG A 108 -2.72 9.36 10.98
C ARG A 108 -3.25 8.58 9.78
N LEU A 109 -4.36 9.02 9.15
CA LEU A 109 -4.86 8.37 7.95
C LEU A 109 -4.00 8.71 6.73
N ALA A 110 -3.75 7.72 5.90
CA ALA A 110 -3.24 7.84 4.54
C ALA A 110 -4.05 6.98 3.58
N LEU A 111 -4.09 7.34 2.31
CA LEU A 111 -4.74 6.55 1.26
C LEU A 111 -3.70 5.83 0.43
N ASN A 112 -3.97 4.59 0.04
CA ASN A 112 -3.27 3.91 -1.04
C ASN A 112 -4.24 3.71 -2.21
N VAL A 113 -4.13 4.55 -3.23
CA VAL A 113 -5.06 4.56 -4.36
C VAL A 113 -4.68 3.48 -5.37
N VAL A 114 -5.60 2.54 -5.61
CA VAL A 114 -5.43 1.39 -6.49
C VAL A 114 -6.45 1.44 -7.61
N SER A 115 -5.98 1.57 -8.86
CA SER A 115 -6.88 1.58 -10.03
C SER A 115 -7.33 0.16 -10.40
N ALA A 116 -8.08 -0.47 -9.54
CA ALA A 116 -8.64 -1.83 -9.58
C ALA A 116 -8.10 -2.80 -10.66
N TRP A 117 -7.92 -4.07 -10.35
CA TRP A 117 -7.40 -5.09 -11.29
C TRP A 117 -8.28 -6.34 -11.41
N TRP A 118 -9.13 -6.62 -10.41
CA TRP A 118 -9.90 -7.86 -10.34
C TRP A 118 -11.32 -7.70 -10.87
N LYS A 119 -11.48 -8.05 -12.14
CA LYS A 119 -12.74 -7.88 -12.89
C LYS A 119 -13.88 -8.75 -12.32
N ASP A 120 -13.59 -10.00 -11.89
CA ASP A 120 -14.64 -10.89 -11.36
C ASP A 120 -15.19 -10.40 -10.03
N GLU A 121 -14.32 -9.88 -9.16
CA GLU A 121 -14.75 -9.25 -7.91
C GLU A 121 -15.64 -8.03 -8.17
N ALA A 122 -15.23 -7.13 -9.08
CA ALA A 122 -16.03 -5.96 -9.45
C ALA A 122 -17.43 -6.37 -9.95
N ARG A 123 -17.49 -7.38 -10.84
CA ARG A 123 -18.75 -7.93 -11.33
C ARG A 123 -19.64 -8.48 -10.20
N ARG A 124 -19.06 -9.21 -9.23
CA ARG A 124 -19.81 -9.80 -8.11
C ARG A 124 -20.38 -8.76 -7.15
N TYR A 125 -19.67 -7.66 -6.96
CA TYR A 125 -20.08 -6.55 -6.08
C TYR A 125 -20.80 -5.40 -6.81
N GLY A 126 -21.09 -5.58 -8.11
CA GLY A 126 -21.83 -4.58 -8.90
C GLY A 126 -21.05 -3.28 -9.16
N ALA A 127 -19.73 -3.31 -9.03
CA ALA A 127 -18.88 -2.17 -9.33
C ALA A 127 -18.53 -2.10 -10.83
N ALA A 128 -18.35 -0.89 -11.35
CA ALA A 128 -17.89 -0.67 -12.71
C ALA A 128 -16.44 -1.14 -12.87
N PHE A 129 -16.13 -1.70 -14.04
CA PHE A 129 -14.78 -2.10 -14.40
C PHE A 129 -14.45 -1.61 -15.81
N ASP A 130 -13.83 -0.45 -15.88
CA ASP A 130 -13.45 0.20 -17.15
C ASP A 130 -12.21 -0.45 -17.76
N GLU A 131 -11.92 -0.12 -19.01
CA GLU A 131 -10.64 -0.43 -19.65
C GLU A 131 -9.48 0.22 -18.91
N HIS A 132 -8.26 -0.30 -19.14
CA HIS A 132 -7.09 0.07 -18.32
C HIS A 132 -6.86 1.58 -18.22
N ASP A 133 -6.83 2.28 -19.33
CA ASP A 133 -6.48 3.72 -19.32
C ASP A 133 -7.65 4.58 -18.82
N ASP A 134 -8.90 4.16 -19.07
CA ASP A 134 -10.09 4.80 -18.51
C ASP A 134 -10.15 4.69 -16.98
N ARG A 135 -9.65 3.58 -16.39
CA ARG A 135 -9.54 3.48 -14.92
C ARG A 135 -8.63 4.55 -14.34
N TYR A 136 -7.53 4.88 -15.01
CA TYR A 136 -6.63 5.96 -14.55
C TYR A 136 -7.22 7.35 -14.79
N ALA A 137 -7.95 7.56 -15.88
CA ALA A 137 -8.70 8.80 -16.11
C ALA A 137 -9.79 9.01 -15.04
N ARG A 138 -10.58 7.98 -14.74
CA ARG A 138 -11.54 7.98 -13.63
C ARG A 138 -10.87 8.27 -12.28
N THR A 139 -9.75 7.61 -11.99
CA THR A 139 -8.98 7.82 -10.75
C THR A 139 -8.47 9.26 -10.64
N SER A 140 -8.08 9.85 -11.77
CA SER A 140 -7.64 11.26 -11.80
C SER A 140 -8.76 12.22 -11.39
N GLU A 141 -9.96 12.07 -11.95
CA GLU A 141 -11.12 12.88 -11.55
C GLU A 141 -11.57 12.62 -10.11
N TRP A 142 -11.50 11.33 -9.70
CA TRP A 142 -11.81 10.93 -8.33
C TRP A 142 -10.92 11.66 -7.31
N LEU A 143 -9.62 11.76 -7.60
CA LEU A 143 -8.67 12.51 -6.77
C LEU A 143 -8.94 14.02 -6.79
N ASP A 144 -9.38 14.60 -7.90
CA ASP A 144 -9.77 16.01 -7.97
C ASP A 144 -10.94 16.33 -7.05
N VAL A 145 -11.96 15.46 -7.04
CA VAL A 145 -13.12 15.63 -6.16
C VAL A 145 -12.72 15.47 -4.68
N ILE A 146 -11.90 14.47 -4.36
CA ILE A 146 -11.42 14.23 -2.99
C ILE A 146 -10.60 15.42 -2.47
N ASP A 147 -9.57 15.82 -3.21
CA ASP A 147 -8.69 16.91 -2.81
C ASP A 147 -9.46 18.23 -2.72
N GLY A 148 -10.33 18.49 -3.71
CA GLY A 148 -11.17 19.67 -3.72
C GLY A 148 -12.13 19.73 -2.52
N ALA A 149 -12.77 18.62 -2.17
CA ALA A 149 -13.66 18.51 -1.03
C ALA A 149 -12.93 18.74 0.31
N TRP A 150 -11.68 18.31 0.42
CA TRP A 150 -10.89 18.50 1.63
C TRP A 150 -10.34 19.94 1.78
N ARG A 151 -9.96 20.57 0.68
CA ARG A 151 -9.24 21.86 0.70
C ARG A 151 -10.14 23.08 0.57
N ARG A 152 -11.26 22.96 -0.15
CA ARG A 152 -12.14 24.11 -0.47
C ARG A 152 -13.32 24.20 0.50
N PRO A 153 -13.81 25.41 0.82
CA PRO A 153 -15.05 25.58 1.60
C PRO A 153 -16.24 24.94 0.91
N THR A 154 -16.35 25.11 -0.41
CA THR A 154 -17.38 24.55 -1.27
C THR A 154 -16.74 24.07 -2.56
N LEU A 155 -17.21 22.97 -3.11
CA LEU A 155 -16.72 22.41 -4.38
C LEU A 155 -17.84 22.20 -5.37
N ASP A 156 -17.69 22.84 -6.53
CA ASP A 156 -18.37 22.48 -7.79
C ASP A 156 -17.38 21.71 -8.67
N TYR A 157 -17.79 20.57 -9.17
CA TYR A 157 -16.99 19.73 -10.07
C TYR A 157 -17.88 19.12 -11.16
N SER A 158 -17.43 19.19 -12.40
CA SER A 158 -18.12 18.58 -13.54
C SER A 158 -17.08 17.94 -14.47
N GLY A 159 -16.88 16.63 -14.32
CA GLY A 159 -16.00 15.82 -15.15
C GLY A 159 -16.76 14.84 -16.03
N GLN A 160 -16.01 13.94 -16.65
CA GLN A 160 -16.56 12.84 -17.45
C GLN A 160 -17.19 11.76 -16.56
N TYR A 161 -16.57 11.49 -15.40
CA TYR A 161 -16.94 10.37 -14.52
C TYR A 161 -17.68 10.83 -13.27
N TYR A 162 -17.40 12.03 -12.79
CA TYR A 162 -17.95 12.53 -11.53
C TYR A 162 -18.51 13.95 -11.65
N ARG A 163 -19.52 14.21 -10.82
CA ARG A 163 -20.14 15.52 -10.67
C ARG A 163 -20.40 15.81 -9.21
N ALA A 164 -20.15 17.02 -8.78
CA ALA A 164 -20.53 17.55 -7.48
C ALA A 164 -21.04 18.99 -7.65
N GLU A 165 -22.09 19.35 -6.92
CA GLU A 165 -22.70 20.68 -6.91
C GLU A 165 -22.79 21.15 -5.46
N ASP A 166 -22.31 22.37 -5.19
CA ASP A 166 -22.33 22.97 -3.85
C ASP A 166 -21.85 22.03 -2.73
N LEU A 167 -20.88 21.15 -3.03
CA LEU A 167 -20.41 20.15 -2.08
C LEU A 167 -19.69 20.82 -0.90
N VAL A 168 -20.30 20.74 0.27
CA VAL A 168 -19.70 21.13 1.55
C VAL A 168 -19.30 19.87 2.32
N LEU A 169 -18.04 19.79 2.71
CA LEU A 169 -17.51 18.68 3.54
C LEU A 169 -16.96 19.25 4.84
N GLU A 170 -17.68 19.00 5.95
CA GLU A 170 -17.22 19.31 7.31
C GLU A 170 -17.45 18.09 8.23
N PRO A 171 -16.56 17.83 9.19
CA PRO A 171 -15.29 18.53 9.43
C PRO A 171 -14.23 18.18 8.37
N LYS A 172 -13.31 19.08 8.12
CA LYS A 172 -12.13 18.83 7.27
C LYS A 172 -11.19 17.81 7.94
N PRO A 173 -10.28 17.16 7.19
CA PRO A 173 -9.17 16.39 7.77
C PRO A 173 -8.36 17.23 8.75
N VAL A 174 -7.61 16.57 9.63
CA VAL A 174 -6.78 17.24 10.64
C VAL A 174 -5.53 17.82 9.98
N ALA A 175 -5.27 19.11 10.24
CA ALA A 175 -3.95 19.70 9.96
C ALA A 175 -3.00 19.31 11.09
N THR A 176 -1.94 18.57 10.79
CA THR A 176 -0.91 18.20 11.76
C THR A 176 0.41 18.85 11.42
N ALA A 177 1.31 18.93 12.39
CA ALA A 177 2.66 19.46 12.16
C ALA A 177 3.42 18.66 11.08
N ALA A 178 3.20 17.36 10.98
CA ALA A 178 3.77 16.50 9.94
C ALA A 178 3.15 16.73 8.54
N ARG A 179 2.11 17.53 8.44
CA ARG A 179 1.36 17.81 7.21
C ARG A 179 1.24 19.31 6.92
N HIS A 180 2.23 20.14 7.35
CA HIS A 180 2.11 21.61 7.20
C HIS A 180 1.87 22.01 5.75
N ASP A 181 2.52 21.33 4.81
CA ASP A 181 2.40 21.64 3.38
C ASP A 181 1.14 21.03 2.75
N ARG A 182 0.51 20.08 3.43
CA ARG A 182 -0.63 19.31 2.93
C ARG A 182 -1.60 18.99 4.08
N PRO A 183 -2.56 19.86 4.37
CA PRO A 183 -3.51 19.66 5.47
C PRO A 183 -4.58 18.61 5.10
N ARG A 184 -4.18 17.44 4.64
CA ARG A 184 -5.00 16.31 4.22
C ARG A 184 -4.24 15.00 4.37
N PRO A 185 -4.93 13.83 4.33
CA PRO A 185 -4.29 12.52 4.28
C PRO A 185 -3.27 12.40 3.15
N THR A 186 -2.14 11.75 3.42
CA THR A 186 -1.13 11.44 2.41
C THR A 186 -1.72 10.47 1.38
N ILE A 187 -1.47 10.72 0.10
CA ILE A 187 -1.96 9.89 -1.00
C ILE A 187 -0.78 9.10 -1.57
N TYR A 188 -0.76 7.81 -1.28
CA TYR A 188 0.11 6.82 -1.90
C TYR A 188 -0.59 6.22 -3.12
N ALA A 189 0.17 5.83 -4.12
CA ALA A 189 -0.31 4.99 -5.21
C ALA A 189 0.81 4.13 -5.78
N GLY A 190 0.44 3.03 -6.44
CA GLY A 190 1.35 2.14 -7.14
C GLY A 190 0.93 1.95 -8.60
N GLY A 191 1.85 1.48 -9.43
CA GLY A 191 1.60 1.13 -10.82
C GLY A 191 2.81 1.40 -11.73
N GLU A 192 2.98 0.56 -12.73
CA GLU A 192 4.16 0.59 -13.62
C GLU A 192 3.84 1.13 -15.01
N SER A 193 2.55 1.26 -15.38
CA SER A 193 2.13 1.79 -16.69
C SER A 193 2.38 3.30 -16.80
N GLU A 194 2.47 3.81 -18.03
CA GLU A 194 2.63 5.24 -18.27
C GLU A 194 1.48 6.07 -17.69
N ALA A 195 0.24 5.56 -17.77
CA ALA A 195 -0.93 6.19 -17.17
C ALA A 195 -0.79 6.28 -15.64
N ALA A 196 -0.31 5.20 -14.98
CA ALA A 196 -0.04 5.19 -13.55
C ALA A 196 1.03 6.21 -13.16
N LYS A 197 2.19 6.17 -13.82
CA LYS A 197 3.31 7.07 -13.55
C LYS A 197 2.92 8.54 -13.73
N SER A 198 2.14 8.84 -14.76
CA SER A 198 1.63 10.21 -15.01
C SER A 198 0.67 10.66 -13.90
N LEU A 199 -0.25 9.80 -13.46
CA LEU A 199 -1.18 10.09 -12.36
C LEU A 199 -0.40 10.35 -11.06
N ILE A 200 0.54 9.45 -10.71
CA ILE A 200 1.33 9.54 -9.48
C ILE A 200 2.13 10.83 -9.45
N ALA A 201 2.83 11.12 -10.53
CA ALA A 201 3.66 12.33 -10.62
C ALA A 201 2.88 13.63 -10.44
N ARG A 202 1.61 13.67 -10.85
CA ARG A 202 0.76 14.88 -10.80
C ARG A 202 -0.08 15.00 -9.54
N LYS A 203 -0.58 13.88 -8.98
CA LYS A 203 -1.67 13.91 -7.99
C LYS A 203 -1.42 13.17 -6.69
N CYS A 204 -0.36 12.35 -6.62
CA CYS A 204 -0.03 11.61 -5.42
C CYS A 204 1.14 12.25 -4.66
N ASP A 205 1.33 11.83 -3.42
CA ASP A 205 2.40 12.28 -2.53
C ASP A 205 3.51 11.25 -2.42
N ALA A 206 3.20 9.99 -2.70
CA ALA A 206 4.16 8.90 -2.63
C ALA A 206 3.90 7.82 -3.68
N TYR A 207 4.96 7.18 -4.12
CA TYR A 207 4.93 6.03 -5.02
C TYR A 207 5.35 4.77 -4.28
N VAL A 208 4.47 3.76 -4.25
CA VAL A 208 4.77 2.45 -3.69
C VAL A 208 4.99 1.46 -4.82
N MET A 209 6.18 0.87 -4.84
CA MET A 209 6.65 -0.06 -5.87
C MET A 209 6.52 -1.50 -5.41
N HIS A 210 6.33 -2.42 -6.37
CA HIS A 210 6.51 -3.84 -6.11
C HIS A 210 7.97 -4.16 -5.77
N GLY A 211 8.19 -5.30 -5.13
CA GLY A 211 9.52 -5.79 -4.80
C GLY A 211 10.39 -6.00 -6.04
N ASP A 212 11.50 -5.32 -6.07
CA ASP A 212 12.61 -5.50 -7.01
C ASP A 212 13.91 -5.14 -6.28
N PRO A 213 15.09 -5.59 -6.73
CA PRO A 213 16.37 -5.22 -6.15
C PRO A 213 16.63 -3.70 -6.23
N PRO A 214 17.43 -3.11 -5.29
CA PRO A 214 17.69 -1.67 -5.26
C PRO A 214 18.17 -1.08 -6.58
N GLU A 215 19.01 -1.81 -7.33
CA GLU A 215 19.51 -1.40 -8.65
C GLU A 215 18.43 -1.29 -9.75
N ARG A 216 17.27 -1.93 -9.57
CA ARG A 216 16.09 -1.76 -10.41
C ARG A 216 15.11 -0.71 -9.88
N ILE A 217 15.12 -0.49 -8.59
CA ILE A 217 14.30 0.54 -7.93
C ILE A 217 14.85 1.95 -8.20
N ALA A 218 16.15 2.15 -8.13
CA ALA A 218 16.77 3.47 -8.32
C ALA A 218 16.40 4.15 -9.66
N PRO A 219 16.40 3.48 -10.82
CA PRO A 219 15.95 4.09 -12.09
C PRO A 219 14.46 4.47 -12.08
N LYS A 220 13.59 3.69 -11.40
CA LYS A 220 12.16 4.00 -11.28
C LYS A 220 11.96 5.27 -10.45
N ILE A 221 12.71 5.42 -9.37
CA ILE A 221 12.72 6.64 -8.54
C ILE A 221 13.18 7.85 -9.36
N ALA A 222 14.26 7.72 -10.12
CA ALA A 222 14.76 8.79 -10.97
C ALA A 222 13.73 9.22 -12.03
N ASP A 223 13.05 8.27 -12.69
CA ASP A 223 11.98 8.58 -13.65
C ASP A 223 10.81 9.32 -13.00
N LEU A 224 10.34 8.88 -11.83
CA LEU A 224 9.23 9.54 -11.13
C LEU A 224 9.61 10.93 -10.59
N ARG A 225 10.85 11.13 -10.12
CA ARG A 225 11.34 12.45 -9.73
C ARG A 225 11.32 13.40 -10.91
N ARG A 226 11.88 13.02 -12.05
CA ARG A 226 11.87 13.84 -13.28
C ARG A 226 10.44 14.21 -13.69
N ARG A 227 9.51 13.24 -13.72
CA ARG A 227 8.10 13.48 -14.05
C ARG A 227 7.42 14.42 -13.03
N ARG A 228 7.78 14.32 -11.77
CA ARG A 228 7.29 15.21 -10.72
C ARG A 228 7.77 16.65 -10.94
N ASP A 229 9.04 16.83 -11.27
CA ASP A 229 9.62 18.14 -11.54
C ASP A 229 8.95 18.78 -12.76
N GLU A 230 8.76 18.02 -13.85
CA GLU A 230 8.03 18.47 -15.04
C GLU A 230 6.57 18.88 -14.72
N ALA A 231 5.88 18.07 -13.92
CA ALA A 231 4.50 18.36 -13.51
C ALA A 231 4.43 19.60 -12.58
N SER A 232 5.38 19.76 -11.69
CA SER A 232 5.47 20.90 -10.78
C SER A 232 5.75 22.21 -11.52
N GLU A 233 6.66 22.16 -12.50
CA GLU A 233 6.95 23.33 -13.33
C GLU A 233 5.73 23.76 -14.16
N LEU A 234 4.95 22.79 -14.68
CA LEU A 234 3.72 23.08 -15.41
C LEU A 234 2.69 23.74 -14.49
N LEU A 235 2.46 23.17 -13.30
CA LEU A 235 1.53 23.72 -12.31
C LEU A 235 1.93 25.13 -11.88
N ARG A 236 3.22 25.34 -11.63
CA ARG A 236 3.76 26.65 -11.25
C ARG A 236 3.49 27.73 -12.29
N ARG A 237 3.58 27.39 -13.57
CA ARG A 237 3.27 28.33 -14.68
C ARG A 237 1.78 28.66 -14.76
N GLU A 238 0.91 27.69 -14.45
CA GLU A 238 -0.54 27.85 -14.57
C GLU A 238 -1.15 28.53 -13.34
N THR A 239 -0.70 28.21 -12.14
CA THR A 239 -1.35 28.59 -10.88
C THR A 239 -0.44 29.34 -9.89
N GLY A 240 0.87 29.30 -10.08
CA GLY A 240 1.84 29.77 -9.10
C GLY A 240 2.14 28.79 -7.95
N GLU A 241 1.45 27.63 -7.91
CA GLU A 241 1.69 26.59 -6.90
C GLU A 241 2.75 25.60 -7.37
N GLU A 242 3.40 24.93 -6.41
CA GLU A 242 4.39 23.88 -6.66
C GLU A 242 3.96 22.57 -6.02
N LEU A 243 4.37 21.45 -6.63
CA LEU A 243 4.17 20.12 -6.07
C LEU A 243 5.33 19.77 -5.12
N SER A 244 5.03 19.31 -3.91
CA SER A 244 6.06 18.80 -2.99
C SER A 244 6.74 17.55 -3.58
N PRO A 245 8.00 17.25 -3.24
CA PRO A 245 8.69 16.04 -3.68
C PRO A 245 7.92 14.77 -3.35
N LEU A 246 8.06 13.74 -4.19
CA LEU A 246 7.49 12.41 -3.93
C LEU A 246 8.34 11.67 -2.88
N SER A 247 7.66 10.93 -2.00
CA SER A 247 8.25 9.86 -1.19
C SER A 247 8.17 8.51 -1.93
N PHE A 248 9.07 7.57 -1.59
CA PHE A 248 9.18 6.30 -2.30
C PHE A 248 9.13 5.12 -1.35
N GLY A 249 8.18 4.22 -1.58
CA GLY A 249 8.05 2.96 -0.84
C GLY A 249 8.29 1.74 -1.72
N VAL A 250 8.76 0.66 -1.11
CA VAL A 250 8.92 -0.65 -1.75
C VAL A 250 8.19 -1.70 -0.92
N ALA A 251 7.36 -2.51 -1.57
CA ALA A 251 6.77 -3.70 -0.97
C ALA A 251 7.78 -4.84 -0.99
N GLY A 252 7.95 -5.56 0.12
CA GLY A 252 8.88 -6.67 0.23
C GLY A 252 8.36 -7.78 1.12
N TYR A 253 8.79 -9.02 0.84
CA TYR A 253 8.62 -10.13 1.76
C TYR A 253 9.94 -10.36 2.49
N THR A 254 9.91 -10.43 3.82
CA THR A 254 11.13 -10.56 4.62
C THR A 254 11.20 -11.91 5.32
N ILE A 255 12.42 -12.47 5.36
CA ILE A 255 12.76 -13.69 6.07
C ILE A 255 14.09 -13.45 6.78
N VAL A 256 14.07 -13.38 8.10
CA VAL A 256 15.28 -13.27 8.92
C VAL A 256 15.50 -14.58 9.65
N ARG A 257 16.68 -15.18 9.52
CA ARG A 257 17.07 -16.46 10.16
C ARG A 257 18.49 -16.38 10.68
N ASP A 258 18.84 -17.31 11.57
CA ASP A 258 20.18 -17.36 12.16
C ASP A 258 21.26 -17.73 11.15
N THR A 259 20.88 -18.49 10.10
CA THR A 259 21.80 -18.88 9.01
C THR A 259 21.16 -18.69 7.62
N PRO A 260 21.99 -18.48 6.57
CA PRO A 260 21.51 -18.40 5.19
C PRO A 260 20.79 -19.68 4.73
N GLU A 261 21.23 -20.85 5.21
CA GLU A 261 20.63 -22.14 4.87
C GLU A 261 19.22 -22.28 5.44
N GLU A 262 18.97 -21.74 6.62
CA GLU A 262 17.62 -21.69 7.21
C GLU A 262 16.71 -20.75 6.43
N ALA A 263 17.21 -19.60 6.03
CA ALA A 263 16.48 -18.67 5.18
C ALA A 263 16.12 -19.31 3.83
N ALA A 264 17.06 -20.02 3.19
CA ALA A 264 16.84 -20.73 1.94
C ALA A 264 15.80 -21.87 2.08
N ARG A 265 15.82 -22.61 3.20
CA ARG A 265 14.77 -23.62 3.48
C ARG A 265 13.39 -23.00 3.60
N GLU A 266 13.30 -21.86 4.25
CA GLU A 266 12.03 -21.12 4.38
C GLU A 266 11.53 -20.64 3.01
N VAL A 267 12.37 -20.08 2.16
CA VAL A 267 12.03 -19.73 0.76
C VAL A 267 11.47 -20.94 0.04
N THR A 268 12.15 -22.10 0.11
CA THR A 268 11.69 -23.34 -0.53
C THR A 268 10.30 -23.75 -0.01
N ARG A 269 10.05 -23.63 1.29
CA ARG A 269 8.75 -23.98 1.91
C ARG A 269 7.62 -23.12 1.39
N ILE A 270 7.83 -21.81 1.28
CA ILE A 270 6.78 -20.85 0.91
C ILE A 270 6.54 -20.74 -0.60
N THR A 271 7.50 -21.15 -1.44
CA THR A 271 7.39 -21.11 -2.91
C THR A 271 6.97 -22.44 -3.52
N ASN A 272 6.78 -23.50 -2.76
CA ASN A 272 6.33 -24.81 -3.25
C ASN A 272 4.84 -24.76 -3.64
N VAL A 273 4.58 -24.23 -4.84
CA VAL A 273 3.22 -24.03 -5.35
C VAL A 273 2.65 -25.32 -5.90
N LEU A 274 1.52 -25.73 -5.34
CA LEU A 274 0.78 -26.90 -5.83
C LEU A 274 -0.12 -26.49 -7.01
N PRO A 275 -0.03 -27.18 -8.18
CA PRO A 275 -0.94 -26.98 -9.29
C PRO A 275 -2.40 -27.17 -8.85
N GLY A 276 -3.28 -26.24 -9.24
CA GLY A 276 -4.72 -26.33 -8.92
C GLY A 276 -5.12 -25.69 -7.59
N SER A 277 -4.19 -25.11 -6.81
CA SER A 277 -4.52 -24.32 -5.62
C SER A 277 -5.42 -23.11 -5.98
N PRO A 278 -6.22 -22.58 -5.05
CA PRO A 278 -7.04 -21.38 -5.29
C PRO A 278 -6.23 -20.20 -5.83
N GLY A 279 -5.01 -19.98 -5.33
CA GLY A 279 -4.10 -18.95 -5.79
C GLY A 279 -3.66 -19.10 -7.25
N TYR A 280 -3.65 -20.31 -7.81
CA TYR A 280 -3.27 -20.51 -9.22
C TYR A 280 -4.30 -19.89 -10.18
N ARG A 281 -5.59 -19.99 -9.91
CA ARG A 281 -6.65 -19.40 -10.74
C ARG A 281 -6.60 -17.88 -10.71
N ASN A 282 -6.42 -17.30 -9.55
CA ASN A 282 -6.32 -15.85 -9.37
C ASN A 282 -5.06 -15.27 -10.04
N TYR A 283 -3.97 -16.03 -10.11
CA TYR A 283 -2.79 -15.66 -10.87
C TYR A 283 -3.06 -15.46 -12.36
N GLN A 284 -3.86 -16.32 -12.98
CA GLN A 284 -4.24 -16.20 -14.38
C GLN A 284 -5.05 -14.92 -14.63
N ASP A 285 -6.02 -14.64 -13.78
CA ASP A 285 -6.83 -13.43 -13.87
C ASP A 285 -6.02 -12.16 -13.61
N TRP A 286 -5.12 -12.20 -12.65
CA TRP A 286 -4.26 -11.07 -12.34
C TRP A 286 -3.32 -10.72 -13.50
N ILE A 287 -2.64 -11.70 -14.09
CA ILE A 287 -1.77 -11.49 -15.26
C ILE A 287 -2.56 -10.94 -16.46
N ALA A 288 -3.75 -11.48 -16.69
CA ALA A 288 -4.59 -11.06 -17.82
C ALA A 288 -5.06 -9.59 -17.72
N ASN A 289 -5.20 -9.05 -16.50
CA ASN A 289 -5.79 -7.73 -16.24
C ASN A 289 -4.79 -6.68 -15.74
N THR A 290 -3.50 -7.01 -15.66
CA THR A 290 -2.46 -6.11 -15.14
C THR A 290 -1.38 -5.85 -16.21
N LYS A 291 -1.08 -4.55 -16.47
CA LYS A 291 0.06 -4.17 -17.32
C LYS A 291 1.31 -4.04 -16.44
N LEU A 292 2.19 -5.00 -16.53
CA LEU A 292 3.47 -5.04 -15.80
C LEU A 292 4.63 -4.82 -16.75
N GLU A 293 5.69 -4.18 -16.26
CA GLU A 293 6.96 -4.03 -17.00
C GLU A 293 7.66 -5.39 -17.21
N GLN A 294 7.40 -6.37 -16.33
CA GLN A 294 8.01 -7.68 -16.39
C GLN A 294 6.98 -8.78 -16.08
N ARG A 295 7.18 -9.93 -16.72
CA ARG A 295 6.40 -11.13 -16.39
C ARG A 295 6.72 -11.57 -14.95
N VAL A 296 5.69 -11.84 -14.16
CA VAL A 296 5.78 -12.38 -12.82
C VAL A 296 5.59 -13.88 -12.88
N SER A 297 6.50 -14.65 -12.29
CA SER A 297 6.38 -16.10 -12.20
C SER A 297 5.30 -16.50 -11.17
N LEU A 298 4.89 -17.77 -11.22
CA LEU A 298 3.96 -18.29 -10.23
C LEU A 298 4.56 -18.29 -8.82
N GLU A 299 5.86 -18.56 -8.69
CA GLU A 299 6.60 -18.50 -7.44
C GLU A 299 6.61 -17.07 -6.88
N ASP A 300 6.94 -16.08 -7.71
CA ASP A 300 6.90 -14.67 -7.31
C ASP A 300 5.50 -14.22 -6.86
N TYR A 301 4.46 -14.72 -7.56
CA TYR A 301 3.07 -14.40 -7.21
C TYR A 301 2.60 -15.13 -5.96
N SER A 302 3.12 -16.33 -5.68
CA SER A 302 2.74 -17.13 -4.52
C SER A 302 3.05 -16.44 -3.19
N VAL A 303 4.01 -15.52 -3.20
CA VAL A 303 4.50 -14.75 -2.04
C VAL A 303 4.28 -13.25 -2.26
N SER A 304 3.07 -12.88 -2.69
CA SER A 304 2.68 -11.47 -2.85
C SER A 304 3.56 -10.62 -3.77
N ASN A 305 3.08 -10.36 -4.96
CA ASN A 305 3.54 -9.27 -5.84
C ASN A 305 5.06 -9.07 -5.93
N ARG A 306 5.83 -10.13 -6.19
CA ARG A 306 7.30 -10.07 -6.31
C ARG A 306 8.04 -9.73 -5.01
N GLY A 307 7.39 -9.90 -3.85
CA GLY A 307 8.00 -9.53 -2.57
C GLY A 307 9.37 -10.13 -2.30
N LEU A 308 9.62 -11.38 -2.74
CA LEU A 308 10.92 -12.04 -2.60
C LEU A 308 12.05 -11.38 -3.41
N ARG A 309 11.72 -10.70 -4.52
CA ARG A 309 12.74 -10.01 -5.35
C ARG A 309 13.39 -8.83 -4.65
N ALA A 310 12.79 -8.30 -3.60
CA ALA A 310 13.40 -7.27 -2.77
C ALA A 310 14.69 -7.76 -2.08
N GLY A 311 14.86 -9.08 -1.95
CA GLY A 311 16.07 -9.68 -1.38
C GLY A 311 16.23 -9.43 0.12
N LEU A 312 15.14 -9.17 0.86
CA LEU A 312 15.13 -9.00 2.32
C LEU A 312 15.11 -10.38 3.01
N ILE A 313 16.07 -11.24 2.64
CA ILE A 313 16.12 -12.65 3.00
C ILE A 313 17.55 -13.02 3.41
N GLY A 314 17.71 -13.58 4.59
CA GLY A 314 19.04 -14.02 5.08
C GLY A 314 19.20 -13.90 6.58
N THR A 315 20.43 -13.67 7.01
CA THR A 315 20.72 -13.31 8.40
C THR A 315 20.34 -11.85 8.68
N ALA A 316 20.28 -11.47 9.95
CA ALA A 316 20.03 -10.09 10.35
C ALA A 316 20.97 -9.09 9.65
N ASP A 317 22.27 -9.39 9.63
CA ASP A 317 23.27 -8.53 8.98
C ASP A 317 23.04 -8.40 7.47
N GLN A 318 22.69 -9.49 6.78
CA GLN A 318 22.41 -9.48 5.34
C GLN A 318 21.15 -8.68 5.02
N VAL A 319 20.11 -8.80 5.85
CA VAL A 319 18.88 -8.05 5.68
C VAL A 319 19.11 -6.57 6.00
N ALA A 320 19.85 -6.23 7.06
CA ALA A 320 20.22 -4.86 7.39
C ALA A 320 21.05 -4.18 6.28
N GLU A 321 22.01 -4.89 5.69
CA GLU A 321 22.78 -4.42 4.52
C GLU A 321 21.84 -4.12 3.34
N GLN A 322 20.89 -5.00 3.05
CA GLN A 322 19.93 -4.80 1.96
C GLN A 322 19.01 -3.60 2.23
N VAL A 323 18.58 -3.38 3.48
CA VAL A 323 17.85 -2.17 3.91
C VAL A 323 18.67 -0.91 3.64
N GLY A 324 19.97 -0.92 3.98
CA GLY A 324 20.89 0.18 3.67
C GLY A 324 20.98 0.49 2.18
N ARG A 325 21.07 -0.54 1.32
CA ARG A 325 21.07 -0.38 -0.15
C ARG A 325 19.76 0.21 -0.68
N PHE A 326 18.61 -0.11 -0.09
CA PHE A 326 17.35 0.55 -0.43
C PHE A 326 17.36 2.04 -0.04
N ALA A 327 17.87 2.38 1.15
CA ALA A 327 18.01 3.77 1.57
C ALA A 327 18.91 4.57 0.61
N GLU A 328 20.05 4.02 0.21
CA GLU A 328 20.96 4.60 -0.79
C GLU A 328 20.29 4.78 -2.16
N ALA A 329 19.41 3.86 -2.57
CA ALA A 329 18.62 3.96 -3.78
C ALA A 329 17.52 5.04 -3.71
N GLY A 330 17.28 5.64 -2.53
CA GLY A 330 16.31 6.70 -2.32
C GLY A 330 14.93 6.20 -1.90
N VAL A 331 14.84 5.03 -1.31
CA VAL A 331 13.62 4.49 -0.70
C VAL A 331 13.45 5.04 0.71
N ASP A 332 12.26 5.53 1.02
CA ASP A 332 11.89 6.12 2.32
C ASP A 332 11.11 5.13 3.21
N LEU A 333 10.44 4.15 2.59
CA LEU A 333 9.53 3.22 3.25
C LEU A 333 9.67 1.79 2.72
N LEU A 334 9.84 0.83 3.62
CA LEU A 334 9.67 -0.60 3.33
C LEU A 334 8.33 -1.08 3.87
N LEU A 335 7.45 -1.58 2.99
CA LEU A 335 6.19 -2.22 3.34
C LEU A 335 6.36 -3.73 3.31
N LEU A 336 6.45 -4.33 4.50
CA LEU A 336 6.86 -5.71 4.68
C LEU A 336 5.66 -6.67 4.76
N GLN A 337 5.88 -7.87 4.28
CA GLN A 337 5.07 -9.05 4.53
C GLN A 337 5.97 -10.15 5.06
N CYS A 338 5.43 -10.97 5.96
CA CYS A 338 6.10 -12.12 6.54
C CYS A 338 5.06 -13.10 7.10
N SER A 339 5.45 -14.32 7.42
CA SER A 339 4.53 -15.35 7.90
C SER A 339 5.24 -16.34 8.85
N PRO A 340 4.69 -16.56 10.05
CA PRO A 340 3.55 -15.89 10.70
C PRO A 340 3.85 -14.41 11.03
N GLN A 341 2.87 -13.54 10.80
CA GLN A 341 3.13 -12.10 10.78
C GLN A 341 3.67 -11.56 12.09
N LEU A 342 3.05 -11.86 13.23
CA LEU A 342 3.41 -11.25 14.51
C LEU A 342 4.83 -11.66 14.93
N GLU A 343 5.13 -12.95 14.92
CA GLU A 343 6.40 -13.50 15.35
C GLU A 343 7.57 -13.05 14.47
N GLU A 344 7.34 -13.01 13.15
CA GLU A 344 8.37 -12.55 12.20
C GLU A 344 8.57 -11.02 12.27
N MET A 345 7.53 -10.25 12.55
CA MET A 345 7.64 -8.81 12.80
C MET A 345 8.42 -8.52 14.09
N GLU A 346 8.19 -9.28 15.16
CA GLU A 346 8.96 -9.15 16.39
C GLU A 346 10.45 -9.48 16.19
N ARG A 347 10.74 -10.53 15.41
CA ARG A 347 12.12 -10.87 15.03
C ARG A 347 12.77 -9.77 14.22
N PHE A 348 12.11 -9.31 13.15
CA PHE A 348 12.63 -8.23 12.30
C PHE A 348 12.85 -6.94 13.12
N ALA A 349 11.93 -6.60 14.01
CA ALA A 349 12.05 -5.42 14.85
C ALA A 349 13.26 -5.51 15.79
N ALA A 350 13.46 -6.66 16.44
CA ALA A 350 14.58 -6.86 17.36
C ALA A 350 15.93 -6.88 16.65
N GLU A 351 16.02 -7.52 15.49
CA GLU A 351 17.28 -7.82 14.83
C GLU A 351 17.69 -6.79 13.77
N VAL A 352 16.71 -6.06 13.17
CA VAL A 352 16.97 -5.10 12.09
C VAL A 352 16.60 -3.67 12.49
N ILE A 353 15.35 -3.39 12.93
CA ILE A 353 14.92 -2.03 13.30
C ILE A 353 15.71 -1.54 14.54
N GLY A 354 15.90 -2.40 15.54
CA GLY A 354 16.62 -2.05 16.78
C GLY A 354 18.09 -1.69 16.51
N ALA A 355 18.72 -2.35 15.56
CA ALA A 355 20.09 -2.05 15.14
C ALA A 355 20.18 -0.69 14.40
N ASP A 356 19.21 -0.34 13.57
CA ASP A 356 19.18 0.92 12.81
C ASP A 356 18.96 2.14 13.73
N HIS A 357 18.25 1.99 14.83
CA HIS A 357 17.95 3.07 15.79
C HIS A 357 18.92 3.16 16.98
N GLY A 358 19.92 2.33 17.06
CA GLY A 358 20.92 2.37 18.14
C GLY A 358 20.34 2.11 19.55
N VAL A 359 19.23 1.41 19.67
CA VAL A 359 18.45 1.23 20.91
C VAL A 359 18.83 -0.05 21.69
N LEU A 360 19.92 -0.72 21.33
CA LEU A 360 20.44 -1.86 22.11
C LEU A 360 21.84 -1.54 22.64
N ALA A 361 21.91 -0.71 23.66
CA ALA A 361 23.04 -0.63 24.58
C ALA A 361 22.53 -0.59 26.02
#